data_5469b1a8244b70177bb0b9af6fcf833c
#
_entry.id   5469b1a8244b70177bb0b9af6fcf833c
#
_cell.length_a   1.000
_cell.length_b   1.000
_cell.length_c   1.000
_cell.angle_alpha   90.00
_cell.angle_beta   90.00
_cell.angle_gamma   90.00
#
_symmetry.space_group_name_H-M   'P 1'
#
loop_
_entity.id
_entity.type
_entity.pdbx_description
1 polymer ?
#
loop_
_entity_poly.entity_id
_entity_poly.type
_entity_poly.pdbx_seq_one_letter_code
_entity_poly.pdbx_strand_id
1 'polypeptide(L)'
;MAAQARRTITWFPGHMRKATQIIEDKLRSAEAVVEIRDARVPLSSINPSFEELVTRYDRPRVVVMNKADLVSNADKSRIIRYVEGQQNARVLFTSAKQQSKSIMNKLSKEILKETGRPKFRHGGVMALVVGMPNVGKSSIINLLRSGLRLDGGSSHRQGGGGKKRRRTNVAKTGATPGLTRHVSPIQIARDPSVFLFDTPGIMVPRIESDDVGMRLALAGIIPEKVVPAESMVPFLLEIMNNSNNLQYASALKLPSEIIETGDAELLMDTVAQNIGRGGSGARLDAARHIMAKYRKGDFGKFL
;
A
#
# COMPACT_ATOMS: atom_id res chain seq x y z
N MET A 1 -37.83 5.25 4.55
CA MET A 1 -36.37 5.07 4.34
C MET A 1 -36.05 5.42 2.91
N ALA A 2 -35.54 6.62 2.67
CA ALA A 2 -35.19 7.09 1.32
C ALA A 2 -33.92 6.37 0.88
N ALA A 3 -33.98 5.65 -0.26
CA ALA A 3 -32.82 5.08 -0.90
C ALA A 3 -31.90 6.22 -1.34
N GLN A 4 -30.83 6.47 -0.58
CA GLN A 4 -29.75 7.36 -1.00
C GLN A 4 -29.16 6.78 -2.29
N ALA A 5 -29.29 7.53 -3.37
CA ALA A 5 -28.73 7.18 -4.66
C ALA A 5 -27.23 6.85 -4.49
N ARG A 6 -26.85 5.62 -4.76
CA ARG A 6 -25.47 5.11 -4.72
C ARG A 6 -24.62 5.97 -5.65
N ARG A 7 -23.85 6.90 -5.08
CA ARG A 7 -22.89 7.71 -5.83
C ARG A 7 -21.68 6.83 -6.14
N THR A 8 -21.60 6.36 -7.39
CA THR A 8 -20.40 5.65 -7.87
C THR A 8 -19.23 6.62 -7.82
N ILE A 9 -18.21 6.31 -7.01
CA ILE A 9 -17.00 7.12 -6.90
C ILE A 9 -16.21 6.93 -8.19
N THR A 10 -16.33 7.88 -9.11
CA THR A 10 -15.57 7.88 -10.37
C THR A 10 -14.34 8.76 -10.19
N TRP A 11 -13.17 8.14 -10.00
CA TRP A 11 -11.92 8.88 -9.87
C TRP A 11 -10.82 8.22 -10.72
N PHE A 12 -10.78 8.59 -11.99
CA PHE A 12 -9.77 8.15 -12.94
C PHE A 12 -9.15 9.35 -13.67
N PRO A 13 -8.07 9.94 -13.15
CA PRO A 13 -7.36 11.03 -13.81
C PRO A 13 -6.79 10.60 -15.16
N GLY A 14 -6.85 11.48 -16.17
CA GLY A 14 -6.40 11.18 -17.55
C GLY A 14 -4.94 10.71 -17.67
N HIS A 15 -4.09 11.07 -16.72
CA HIS A 15 -2.71 10.58 -16.67
C HIS A 15 -2.58 9.07 -16.33
N MET A 16 -3.64 8.43 -15.84
CA MET A 16 -3.63 6.99 -15.53
C MET A 16 -3.71 6.10 -16.78
N ARG A 17 -4.33 6.57 -17.88
CA ARG A 17 -4.26 5.86 -19.16
C ARG A 17 -2.82 5.74 -19.67
N LYS A 18 -2.05 6.83 -19.58
CA LYS A 18 -0.61 6.80 -19.91
C LYS A 18 0.17 5.86 -19.01
N ALA A 19 -0.18 5.80 -17.72
CA ALA A 19 0.46 4.90 -16.77
C ALA A 19 0.18 3.42 -17.08
N THR A 20 -1.05 3.07 -17.51
CA THR A 20 -1.39 1.71 -17.96
C THR A 20 -0.55 1.30 -19.16
N GLN A 21 -0.41 2.18 -20.16
CA GLN A 21 0.44 1.93 -21.32
C GLN A 21 1.91 1.70 -20.93
N ILE A 22 2.45 2.53 -20.02
CA ILE A 22 3.82 2.36 -19.51
C ILE A 22 4.00 1.01 -18.83
N ILE A 23 3.01 0.55 -18.06
CA ILE A 23 3.06 -0.77 -17.43
C ILE A 23 3.02 -1.87 -18.48
N GLU A 24 2.13 -1.79 -19.45
CA GLU A 24 2.01 -2.77 -20.52
C GLU A 24 3.32 -2.89 -21.31
N ASP A 25 3.93 -1.78 -21.69
CA ASP A 25 5.22 -1.76 -22.39
C ASP A 25 6.32 -2.41 -21.57
N LYS A 26 6.35 -2.18 -20.25
CA LYS A 26 7.33 -2.79 -19.35
C LYS A 26 7.05 -4.27 -19.07
N LEU A 27 5.80 -4.72 -19.05
CA LEU A 27 5.43 -6.11 -18.89
C LEU A 27 5.98 -7.00 -20.02
N ARG A 28 6.14 -6.46 -21.23
CA ARG A 28 6.72 -7.19 -22.36
C ARG A 28 8.15 -7.65 -22.07
N SER A 29 8.93 -6.85 -21.36
CA SER A 29 10.32 -7.13 -21.02
C SER A 29 10.52 -7.70 -19.61
N ALA A 30 9.53 -7.61 -18.73
CA ALA A 30 9.61 -8.16 -17.39
C ALA A 30 9.46 -9.68 -17.39
N GLU A 31 10.17 -10.36 -16.50
CA GLU A 31 10.10 -11.82 -16.32
C GLU A 31 9.23 -12.20 -15.13
N ALA A 32 8.98 -11.26 -14.21
CA ALA A 32 8.08 -11.40 -13.07
C ALA A 32 7.38 -10.09 -12.74
N VAL A 33 6.32 -10.19 -11.97
CA VAL A 33 5.59 -9.06 -11.40
C VAL A 33 5.64 -9.11 -9.88
N VAL A 34 5.94 -7.97 -9.28
CA VAL A 34 5.83 -7.73 -7.84
C VAL A 34 4.68 -6.76 -7.60
N GLU A 35 3.55 -7.28 -7.17
CA GLU A 35 2.38 -6.48 -6.89
C GLU A 35 2.32 -6.09 -5.42
N ILE A 36 2.37 -4.78 -5.13
CA ILE A 36 2.29 -4.28 -3.76
C ILE A 36 0.86 -3.86 -3.45
N ARG A 37 0.29 -4.49 -2.42
CA ARG A 37 -1.05 -4.23 -1.88
C ARG A 37 -0.99 -3.77 -0.42
N ASP A 38 -2.05 -3.14 0.05
CA ASP A 38 -2.22 -2.81 1.47
C ASP A 38 -2.89 -3.99 2.19
N ALA A 39 -2.24 -4.55 3.20
CA ALA A 39 -2.74 -5.73 3.92
C ALA A 39 -4.07 -5.49 4.63
N ARG A 40 -4.45 -4.23 4.91
CA ARG A 40 -5.75 -3.88 5.53
C ARG A 40 -6.92 -3.97 4.57
N VAL A 41 -6.66 -3.89 3.25
CA VAL A 41 -7.68 -3.94 2.19
C VAL A 41 -7.20 -4.85 1.05
N PRO A 42 -6.92 -6.13 1.35
CA PRO A 42 -6.23 -7.03 0.42
C PRO A 42 -7.01 -7.29 -0.86
N LEU A 43 -8.34 -7.34 -0.79
CA LEU A 43 -9.22 -7.56 -1.93
C LEU A 43 -9.56 -6.25 -2.63
N SER A 44 -9.95 -5.22 -1.88
CA SER A 44 -10.28 -3.90 -2.44
C SER A 44 -9.10 -3.24 -3.16
N SER A 45 -7.86 -3.61 -2.83
CA SER A 45 -6.65 -3.11 -3.49
C SER A 45 -6.23 -3.90 -4.75
N ILE A 46 -7.02 -4.89 -5.16
CA ILE A 46 -6.87 -5.56 -6.47
C ILE A 46 -7.27 -4.57 -7.57
N ASN A 47 -6.47 -4.50 -8.62
CA ASN A 47 -6.80 -3.69 -9.80
C ASN A 47 -7.18 -4.61 -10.96
N PRO A 48 -8.48 -4.70 -11.34
CA PRO A 48 -8.94 -5.59 -12.41
C PRO A 48 -8.24 -5.36 -13.75
N SER A 49 -7.99 -4.10 -14.11
CA SER A 49 -7.24 -3.78 -15.35
C SER A 49 -5.81 -4.31 -15.31
N PHE A 50 -5.24 -4.44 -14.12
CA PHE A 50 -3.92 -5.00 -13.93
C PHE A 50 -3.94 -6.54 -13.95
N GLU A 51 -4.95 -7.15 -13.34
CA GLU A 51 -5.18 -8.60 -13.42
C GLU A 51 -5.27 -9.06 -14.89
N GLU A 52 -6.02 -8.34 -15.72
CA GLU A 52 -6.12 -8.62 -17.15
C GLU A 52 -4.76 -8.58 -17.86
N LEU A 53 -3.94 -7.57 -17.58
CA LEU A 53 -2.60 -7.46 -18.16
C LEU A 53 -1.67 -8.59 -17.70
N VAL A 54 -1.66 -8.93 -16.40
CA VAL A 54 -0.81 -10.01 -15.87
C VAL A 54 -1.20 -11.35 -16.49
N THR A 55 -2.49 -11.62 -16.60
CA THR A 55 -3.00 -12.84 -17.26
C THR A 55 -2.61 -12.90 -18.74
N ARG A 56 -2.78 -11.78 -19.47
CA ARG A 56 -2.43 -11.70 -20.89
C ARG A 56 -0.96 -11.98 -21.17
N TYR A 57 -0.06 -11.51 -20.32
CA TYR A 57 1.38 -11.68 -20.49
C TYR A 57 1.93 -12.93 -19.79
N ASP A 58 1.10 -13.69 -19.08
CA ASP A 58 1.45 -14.92 -18.34
C ASP A 58 2.74 -14.75 -17.52
N ARG A 59 2.79 -13.72 -16.68
CA ARG A 59 3.97 -13.42 -15.86
C ARG A 59 3.81 -13.98 -14.45
N PRO A 60 4.82 -14.72 -13.94
CA PRO A 60 4.87 -15.13 -12.55
C PRO A 60 4.68 -13.91 -11.63
N ARG A 61 3.86 -14.07 -10.57
CA ARG A 61 3.50 -12.97 -9.70
C ARG A 61 3.81 -13.24 -8.24
N VAL A 62 4.46 -12.27 -7.59
CA VAL A 62 4.63 -12.22 -6.13
C VAL A 62 3.81 -11.05 -5.59
N VAL A 63 2.85 -11.33 -4.72
CA VAL A 63 2.03 -10.31 -4.06
C VAL A 63 2.66 -9.94 -2.71
N VAL A 64 3.02 -8.69 -2.57
CA VAL A 64 3.62 -8.14 -1.33
C VAL A 64 2.55 -7.37 -0.57
N MET A 65 2.04 -7.97 0.51
CA MET A 65 1.08 -7.36 1.44
C MET A 65 1.83 -6.44 2.41
N ASN A 66 1.83 -5.15 2.10
CA ASN A 66 2.48 -4.13 2.93
C ASN A 66 1.59 -3.72 4.11
N LYS A 67 2.17 -3.08 5.12
CA LYS A 67 1.52 -2.69 6.39
C LYS A 67 0.99 -3.91 7.17
N ALA A 68 1.68 -5.03 7.07
CA ALA A 68 1.32 -6.30 7.71
C ALA A 68 1.36 -6.25 9.24
N ASP A 69 1.96 -5.23 9.82
CA ASP A 69 1.91 -4.93 11.26
C ASP A 69 0.53 -4.47 11.75
N LEU A 70 -0.35 -4.06 10.81
CA LEU A 70 -1.70 -3.55 11.07
C LEU A 70 -2.80 -4.61 10.92
N VAL A 71 -2.46 -5.87 10.61
CA VAL A 71 -3.42 -6.95 10.45
C VAL A 71 -3.09 -8.12 11.38
N SER A 72 -4.12 -8.89 11.77
CA SER A 72 -3.97 -10.04 12.64
C SER A 72 -3.31 -11.23 11.93
N ASN A 73 -2.79 -12.20 12.69
CA ASN A 73 -2.25 -13.43 12.08
C ASN A 73 -3.36 -14.30 11.46
N ALA A 74 -4.57 -14.28 12.02
CA ALA A 74 -5.72 -14.96 11.45
C ALA A 74 -6.07 -14.40 10.06
N ASP A 75 -6.07 -13.08 9.93
CA ASP A 75 -6.34 -12.40 8.65
C ASP A 75 -5.23 -12.67 7.63
N LYS A 76 -3.95 -12.69 8.05
CA LYS A 76 -2.85 -13.09 7.16
C LYS A 76 -3.06 -14.49 6.59
N SER A 77 -3.51 -15.43 7.42
CA SER A 77 -3.80 -16.80 6.96
C SER A 77 -4.96 -16.85 5.96
N ARG A 78 -6.01 -16.01 6.15
CA ARG A 78 -7.11 -15.86 5.19
C ARG A 78 -6.64 -15.27 3.87
N ILE A 79 -5.80 -14.22 3.92
CA ILE A 79 -5.21 -13.56 2.74
C ILE A 79 -4.38 -14.57 1.93
N ILE A 80 -3.51 -15.34 2.58
CA ILE A 80 -2.69 -16.37 1.91
C ILE A 80 -3.60 -17.35 1.17
N ARG A 81 -4.56 -17.95 1.86
CA ARG A 81 -5.47 -18.95 1.24
C ARG A 81 -6.20 -18.38 0.04
N TYR A 82 -6.67 -17.14 0.11
CA TYR A 82 -7.36 -16.51 -1.00
C TYR A 82 -6.41 -16.23 -2.18
N VAL A 83 -5.30 -15.53 -1.95
CA VAL A 83 -4.41 -15.09 -3.03
C VAL A 83 -3.70 -16.26 -3.68
N GLU A 84 -3.15 -17.20 -2.89
CA GLU A 84 -2.45 -18.37 -3.44
C GLU A 84 -3.44 -19.36 -4.10
N GLY A 85 -4.65 -19.51 -3.55
CA GLY A 85 -5.66 -20.41 -4.10
C GLY A 85 -6.39 -19.88 -5.32
N GLN A 86 -6.70 -18.58 -5.38
CA GLN A 86 -7.52 -17.99 -6.44
C GLN A 86 -6.72 -17.24 -7.51
N GLN A 87 -5.55 -16.72 -7.17
CA GLN A 87 -4.77 -15.87 -8.07
C GLN A 87 -3.46 -16.51 -8.53
N ASN A 88 -3.19 -17.74 -8.12
CA ASN A 88 -1.94 -18.46 -8.44
C ASN A 88 -0.70 -17.55 -8.25
N ALA A 89 -0.62 -16.87 -7.11
CA ALA A 89 0.44 -15.92 -6.81
C ALA A 89 0.99 -16.15 -5.40
N ARG A 90 2.30 -16.00 -5.22
CA ARG A 90 2.93 -16.12 -3.90
C ARG A 90 2.70 -14.87 -3.06
N VAL A 91 2.47 -15.04 -1.75
CA VAL A 91 2.21 -13.95 -0.82
C VAL A 91 3.40 -13.72 0.10
N LEU A 92 3.85 -12.47 0.18
CA LEU A 92 4.82 -12.01 1.17
C LEU A 92 4.22 -10.87 2.00
N PHE A 93 4.38 -10.95 3.32
CA PHE A 93 4.00 -9.88 4.23
C PHE A 93 5.19 -9.01 4.59
N THR A 94 4.98 -7.69 4.57
CA THR A 94 6.02 -6.72 4.93
C THR A 94 5.42 -5.52 5.66
N SER A 95 6.27 -4.83 6.41
CA SER A 95 5.96 -3.51 6.96
C SER A 95 7.19 -2.63 6.92
N ALA A 96 6.99 -1.31 6.95
CA ALA A 96 8.08 -0.34 6.99
C ALA A 96 8.97 -0.44 8.25
N LYS A 97 8.52 -1.18 9.27
CA LYS A 97 9.26 -1.45 10.51
C LYS A 97 10.24 -2.63 10.41
N GLN A 98 10.16 -3.41 9.32
CA GLN A 98 11.04 -4.57 9.11
C GLN A 98 12.42 -4.17 8.62
N GLN A 99 13.41 -5.03 8.88
CA GLN A 99 14.74 -4.85 8.34
C GLN A 99 14.76 -5.09 6.82
N SER A 100 15.32 -4.14 6.08
CA SER A 100 15.40 -4.16 4.61
C SER A 100 16.04 -5.44 4.06
N LYS A 101 17.11 -5.93 4.68
CA LYS A 101 17.82 -7.13 4.26
C LYS A 101 16.96 -8.40 4.29
N SER A 102 16.13 -8.56 5.33
CA SER A 102 15.21 -9.69 5.44
C SER A 102 14.16 -9.68 4.32
N ILE A 103 13.61 -8.51 4.00
CA ILE A 103 12.63 -8.36 2.92
C ILE A 103 13.28 -8.62 1.55
N MET A 104 14.47 -8.08 1.31
CA MET A 104 15.22 -8.30 0.07
C MET A 104 15.46 -9.78 -0.18
N ASN A 105 15.98 -10.50 0.82
CA ASN A 105 16.28 -11.92 0.70
C ASN A 105 15.02 -12.76 0.44
N LYS A 106 13.91 -12.48 1.13
CA LYS A 106 12.64 -13.18 0.90
C LYS A 106 12.10 -12.88 -0.49
N LEU A 107 12.03 -11.61 -0.88
CA LEU A 107 11.46 -11.20 -2.16
C LEU A 107 12.28 -11.73 -3.34
N SER A 108 13.61 -11.62 -3.30
CA SER A 108 14.47 -12.14 -4.35
C SER A 108 14.36 -13.67 -4.48
N LYS A 109 14.29 -14.38 -3.35
CA LYS A 109 14.12 -15.84 -3.35
C LYS A 109 12.79 -16.27 -4.00
N GLU A 110 11.69 -15.59 -3.65
CA GLU A 110 10.39 -15.92 -4.26
C GLU A 110 10.34 -15.56 -5.75
N ILE A 111 10.90 -14.42 -6.16
CA ILE A 111 11.00 -14.05 -7.58
C ILE A 111 11.78 -15.12 -8.36
N LEU A 112 12.94 -15.54 -7.87
CA LEU A 112 13.77 -16.55 -8.52
C LEU A 112 13.08 -17.92 -8.58
N LYS A 113 12.33 -18.28 -7.53
CA LYS A 113 11.57 -19.52 -7.49
C LYS A 113 10.45 -19.53 -8.54
N GLU A 114 9.68 -18.45 -8.62
CA GLU A 114 8.53 -18.35 -9.53
C GLU A 114 8.95 -18.17 -10.99
N THR A 115 10.09 -17.54 -11.27
CA THR A 115 10.61 -17.39 -12.64
C THR A 115 11.42 -18.59 -13.12
N GLY A 116 11.77 -19.51 -12.23
CA GLY A 116 12.71 -20.56 -12.52
C GLY A 116 14.14 -20.03 -12.73
N ARG A 117 14.85 -20.58 -13.70
CA ARG A 117 16.21 -20.08 -14.04
C ARG A 117 16.12 -18.79 -14.86
N PRO A 118 17.00 -17.79 -14.60
CA PRO A 118 17.05 -16.59 -15.41
C PRO A 118 17.17 -16.94 -16.91
N LYS A 119 16.33 -16.32 -17.74
CA LYS A 119 16.33 -16.55 -19.19
C LYS A 119 17.67 -16.16 -19.84
N PHE A 120 18.35 -15.18 -19.25
CA PHE A 120 19.66 -14.69 -19.72
C PHE A 120 20.76 -15.05 -18.72
N ARG A 121 21.73 -15.85 -19.16
CA ARG A 121 22.88 -16.28 -18.32
C ARG A 121 23.68 -15.11 -17.69
N HIS A 122 23.61 -13.91 -18.29
CA HIS A 122 24.39 -12.73 -17.83
C HIS A 122 23.54 -11.53 -17.42
N GLY A 123 22.19 -11.53 -17.61
CA GLY A 123 21.35 -10.36 -17.42
C GLY A 123 20.64 -10.27 -16.07
N GLY A 124 20.43 -11.37 -15.37
CA GLY A 124 19.59 -11.45 -14.17
C GLY A 124 18.10 -11.38 -14.48
N VAL A 125 17.25 -11.57 -13.46
CA VAL A 125 15.78 -11.52 -13.55
C VAL A 125 15.29 -10.09 -13.40
N MET A 126 14.41 -9.67 -14.31
CA MET A 126 13.78 -8.34 -14.30
C MET A 126 12.34 -8.46 -13.81
N ALA A 127 12.02 -7.89 -12.64
CA ALA A 127 10.70 -7.88 -12.07
C ALA A 127 10.09 -6.47 -12.06
N LEU A 128 8.84 -6.36 -12.51
CA LEU A 128 8.09 -5.10 -12.54
C LEU A 128 7.33 -4.90 -11.24
N VAL A 129 7.53 -3.76 -10.58
CA VAL A 129 6.79 -3.40 -9.35
C VAL A 129 5.55 -2.60 -9.72
N VAL A 130 4.40 -3.09 -9.30
CA VAL A 130 3.09 -2.49 -9.57
C VAL A 130 2.23 -2.39 -8.31
N GLY A 131 1.09 -1.73 -8.40
CA GLY A 131 0.09 -1.62 -7.34
C GLY A 131 -0.58 -0.25 -7.32
N MET A 132 -1.66 -0.13 -6.56
CA MET A 132 -2.41 1.12 -6.42
C MET A 132 -1.57 2.26 -5.85
N PRO A 133 -2.00 3.52 -6.00
CA PRO A 133 -1.40 4.64 -5.27
C PRO A 133 -1.43 4.40 -3.75
N ASN A 134 -0.49 4.98 -3.03
CA ASN A 134 -0.45 5.01 -1.55
C ASN A 134 -0.40 3.65 -0.81
N VAL A 135 -0.32 2.51 -1.51
CA VAL A 135 -0.10 1.19 -0.87
C VAL A 135 1.30 1.03 -0.28
N GLY A 136 2.21 1.98 -0.58
CA GLY A 136 3.56 2.00 -0.04
C GLY A 136 4.65 1.50 -0.98
N LYS A 137 4.44 1.48 -2.31
CA LYS A 137 5.45 1.08 -3.31
C LYS A 137 6.78 1.80 -3.11
N SER A 138 6.77 3.13 -3.11
CA SER A 138 7.99 3.92 -2.95
C SER A 138 8.67 3.68 -1.60
N SER A 139 7.90 3.40 -0.55
CA SER A 139 8.45 3.07 0.77
C SER A 139 9.19 1.72 0.75
N ILE A 140 8.60 0.69 0.15
CA ILE A 140 9.23 -0.62 -0.02
C ILE A 140 10.49 -0.50 -0.89
N ILE A 141 10.40 0.22 -2.01
CA ILE A 141 11.53 0.45 -2.91
C ILE A 141 12.68 1.18 -2.20
N ASN A 142 12.38 2.23 -1.43
CA ASN A 142 13.39 2.95 -0.65
C ASN A 142 14.00 2.07 0.45
N LEU A 143 13.19 1.23 1.08
CA LEU A 143 13.64 0.25 2.06
C LEU A 143 14.61 -0.77 1.44
N LEU A 144 14.28 -1.31 0.27
CA LEU A 144 15.14 -2.22 -0.48
C LEU A 144 16.46 -1.56 -0.91
N ARG A 145 16.41 -0.31 -1.37
CA ARG A 145 17.63 0.48 -1.70
C ARG A 145 18.54 0.71 -0.48
N SER A 146 17.95 0.92 0.69
CA SER A 146 18.74 1.13 1.91
C SER A 146 19.50 -0.14 2.32
N GLY A 147 18.91 -1.32 2.11
CA GLY A 147 19.55 -2.61 2.38
C GLY A 147 20.80 -2.85 1.54
N LEU A 148 20.77 -2.49 0.26
CA LEU A 148 21.92 -2.60 -0.64
C LEU A 148 23.13 -1.75 -0.21
N ARG A 149 22.87 -0.60 0.42
CA ARG A 149 23.95 0.28 0.92
C ARG A 149 24.71 -0.30 2.10
N LEU A 150 24.05 -1.11 2.92
CA LEU A 150 24.66 -1.76 4.06
C LEU A 150 25.58 -2.93 3.66
N ASP A 151 25.27 -3.60 2.54
CA ASP A 151 26.11 -4.70 2.01
C ASP A 151 27.31 -4.22 1.19
N GLY A 152 27.35 -2.96 0.76
CA GLY A 152 28.47 -2.34 0.02
C GLY A 152 29.55 -1.70 0.90
N GLY A 153 29.47 -1.83 2.21
CA GLY A 153 30.29 -1.10 3.19
C GLY A 153 31.61 -1.77 3.61
N SER A 154 31.99 -2.94 3.08
CA SER A 154 33.20 -3.65 3.51
C SER A 154 34.13 -4.08 2.38
N SER A 155 34.41 -3.20 1.42
CA SER A 155 35.57 -3.42 0.55
C SER A 155 36.34 -2.12 0.30
N HIS A 156 37.53 -2.08 0.92
CA HIS A 156 38.67 -1.19 0.63
C HIS A 156 38.49 0.32 0.79
N ARG A 157 38.69 0.80 2.04
CA ARG A 157 39.35 2.10 2.22
C ARG A 157 40.83 1.96 1.90
N GLN A 158 41.23 2.26 0.69
CA GLN A 158 42.59 2.71 0.35
C GLN A 158 42.50 3.90 -0.57
N GLY A 159 43.02 5.03 -0.09
CA GLY A 159 43.63 6.10 -0.87
C GLY A 159 42.72 7.10 -1.61
N GLY A 160 42.72 8.33 -1.11
CA GLY A 160 42.85 9.52 -1.94
C GLY A 160 41.59 10.13 -2.57
N GLY A 161 41.32 11.40 -2.23
CA GLY A 161 40.66 12.36 -3.10
C GLY A 161 39.15 12.55 -2.88
N GLY A 162 38.83 13.66 -2.23
CA GLY A 162 37.46 14.13 -2.03
C GLY A 162 36.71 14.39 -3.31
N LYS A 163 35.79 13.47 -3.68
CA LYS A 163 34.70 13.76 -4.61
C LYS A 163 33.39 13.66 -3.85
N LYS A 164 32.63 14.75 -3.80
CA LYS A 164 31.27 14.83 -3.26
C LYS A 164 30.43 13.66 -3.79
N ARG A 165 30.01 12.76 -2.88
CA ARG A 165 29.10 11.63 -3.19
C ARG A 165 27.85 12.18 -3.87
N ARG A 166 27.62 11.82 -5.12
CA ARG A 166 26.36 12.06 -5.82
C ARG A 166 25.22 11.49 -4.97
N ARG A 167 24.32 12.36 -4.53
CA ARG A 167 23.05 11.95 -3.89
C ARG A 167 22.30 11.08 -4.90
N THR A 168 22.20 9.77 -4.66
CA THR A 168 21.31 8.91 -5.43
C THR A 168 19.88 9.38 -5.19
N ASN A 169 19.13 9.64 -6.26
CA ASN A 169 17.75 10.08 -6.20
C ASN A 169 16.92 9.09 -5.36
N VAL A 170 16.48 9.56 -4.19
CA VAL A 170 15.51 8.84 -3.35
C VAL A 170 14.14 8.99 -4.04
N ALA A 171 13.40 7.89 -4.21
CA ALA A 171 12.04 7.97 -4.72
C ALA A 171 11.21 8.86 -3.78
N LYS A 172 10.60 9.91 -4.34
CA LYS A 172 9.80 10.85 -3.53
C LYS A 172 8.57 10.12 -3.00
N THR A 173 8.47 10.02 -1.69
CA THR A 173 7.25 9.61 -0.99
C THR A 173 6.35 10.82 -0.86
N GLY A 174 5.22 10.85 -1.56
CA GLY A 174 4.27 11.95 -1.49
C GLY A 174 2.85 11.48 -1.83
N ALA A 175 1.85 12.18 -1.31
CA ALA A 175 0.44 11.88 -1.48
C ALA A 175 -0.09 12.14 -2.92
N THR A 176 0.73 12.62 -3.84
CA THR A 176 0.31 12.96 -5.21
C THR A 176 0.48 11.74 -6.13
N PRO A 177 -0.60 11.19 -6.70
CA PRO A 177 -0.54 10.08 -7.65
C PRO A 177 0.25 10.45 -8.91
N GLY A 178 1.09 9.54 -9.43
CA GLY A 178 1.80 9.75 -10.70
C GLY A 178 3.18 10.40 -10.61
N LEU A 179 3.75 10.62 -9.41
CA LEU A 179 5.04 11.32 -9.20
C LEU A 179 6.29 10.51 -9.63
N THR A 180 6.17 9.22 -9.92
CA THR A 180 7.32 8.39 -10.29
C THR A 180 7.67 8.59 -11.77
N ARG A 181 8.51 9.58 -12.06
CA ARG A 181 9.07 9.83 -13.40
C ARG A 181 10.47 9.22 -13.45
N HIS A 182 10.69 8.19 -14.29
CA HIS A 182 11.99 7.55 -14.54
C HIS A 182 12.77 7.12 -13.30
N VAL A 183 12.64 5.87 -12.92
CA VAL A 183 13.47 5.29 -11.86
C VAL A 183 14.36 4.22 -12.50
N SER A 184 15.68 4.35 -12.28
CA SER A 184 16.64 3.31 -12.67
C SER A 184 16.30 1.99 -11.96
N PRO A 185 16.56 0.83 -12.61
CA PRO A 185 16.34 -0.46 -11.99
C PRO A 185 17.11 -0.58 -10.67
N ILE A 186 16.52 -1.28 -9.72
CA ILE A 186 17.09 -1.51 -8.39
C ILE A 186 17.49 -2.96 -8.30
N GLN A 187 18.78 -3.24 -8.19
CA GLN A 187 19.27 -4.57 -7.93
C GLN A 187 18.99 -4.97 -6.48
N ILE A 188 18.29 -6.07 -6.23
CA ILE A 188 17.94 -6.56 -4.89
C ILE A 188 18.64 -7.88 -4.54
N ALA A 189 19.24 -8.54 -5.51
CA ALA A 189 20.12 -9.69 -5.35
C ALA A 189 21.25 -9.64 -6.38
N ARG A 190 22.38 -10.29 -6.08
CA ARG A 190 23.57 -10.29 -6.95
C ARG A 190 23.82 -11.62 -7.65
N ASP A 191 23.52 -12.72 -6.98
CA ASP A 191 23.76 -14.05 -7.49
C ASP A 191 22.61 -15.00 -7.10
N PRO A 192 21.72 -15.34 -8.05
CA PRO A 192 21.55 -14.66 -9.35
C PRO A 192 21.07 -13.21 -9.19
N SER A 193 21.39 -12.36 -10.15
CA SER A 193 20.96 -10.96 -10.12
C SER A 193 19.45 -10.82 -10.25
N VAL A 194 18.83 -10.00 -9.40
CA VAL A 194 17.39 -9.64 -9.47
C VAL A 194 17.27 -8.12 -9.47
N PHE A 195 16.57 -7.59 -10.45
CA PHE A 195 16.32 -6.16 -10.62
C PHE A 195 14.85 -5.85 -10.53
N LEU A 196 14.49 -4.79 -9.79
CA LEU A 196 13.14 -4.25 -9.71
C LEU A 196 13.01 -2.97 -10.52
N PHE A 197 11.95 -2.88 -11.31
CA PHE A 197 11.53 -1.66 -12.00
C PHE A 197 10.30 -1.08 -11.33
N ASP A 198 10.39 0.17 -10.87
CA ASP A 198 9.24 0.89 -10.30
C ASP A 198 8.30 1.39 -11.41
N THR A 199 7.02 1.44 -11.09
CA THR A 199 6.00 2.03 -11.95
C THR A 199 5.18 3.07 -11.20
N PRO A 200 4.55 4.02 -11.94
CA PRO A 200 3.51 4.85 -11.35
C PRO A 200 2.41 4.00 -10.72
N GLY A 201 1.85 4.46 -9.60
CA GLY A 201 0.65 3.83 -9.03
C GLY A 201 -0.56 4.03 -9.94
N ILE A 202 -1.25 2.95 -10.27
CA ILE A 202 -2.46 2.99 -11.08
C ILE A 202 -3.67 2.67 -10.20
N MET A 203 -4.66 3.56 -10.23
CA MET A 203 -5.96 3.35 -9.61
C MET A 203 -6.87 2.57 -10.56
N VAL A 204 -7.86 1.86 -10.01
CA VAL A 204 -8.92 1.24 -10.81
C VAL A 204 -9.69 2.32 -11.58
N PRO A 205 -10.06 2.07 -12.85
CA PRO A 205 -10.84 3.02 -13.65
C PRO A 205 -12.21 3.33 -13.04
N ARG A 206 -12.81 2.33 -12.41
CA ARG A 206 -14.11 2.41 -11.76
C ARG A 206 -14.06 1.63 -10.45
N ILE A 207 -14.62 2.19 -9.40
CA ILE A 207 -14.81 1.52 -8.11
C ILE A 207 -16.17 0.81 -8.17
N GLU A 208 -16.17 -0.50 -7.93
CA GLU A 208 -17.32 -1.37 -8.14
C GLU A 208 -18.48 -1.08 -7.18
N SER A 209 -18.17 -0.66 -5.96
CA SER A 209 -19.17 -0.35 -4.94
C SER A 209 -18.67 0.73 -3.98
N ASP A 210 -19.63 1.37 -3.32
CA ASP A 210 -19.34 2.37 -2.27
C ASP A 210 -18.55 1.76 -1.12
N ASP A 211 -18.83 0.50 -0.73
CA ASP A 211 -18.08 -0.22 0.31
C ASP A 211 -16.59 -0.36 -0.06
N VAL A 212 -16.28 -0.80 -1.28
CA VAL A 212 -14.90 -0.88 -1.77
C VAL A 212 -14.25 0.51 -1.76
N GLY A 213 -14.97 1.52 -2.23
CA GLY A 213 -14.50 2.91 -2.22
C GLY A 213 -14.17 3.44 -0.83
N MET A 214 -15.06 3.20 0.13
CA MET A 214 -14.87 3.61 1.51
C MET A 214 -13.70 2.88 2.19
N ARG A 215 -13.55 1.56 1.98
CA ARG A 215 -12.38 0.80 2.47
C ARG A 215 -11.07 1.34 1.91
N LEU A 216 -11.02 1.66 0.61
CA LEU A 216 -9.85 2.28 -0.02
C LEU A 216 -9.56 3.67 0.55
N ALA A 217 -10.59 4.47 0.83
CA ALA A 217 -10.47 5.79 1.45
C ALA A 217 -9.97 5.69 2.90
N LEU A 218 -10.52 4.77 3.71
CA LEU A 218 -10.04 4.48 5.07
C LEU A 218 -8.55 4.13 5.07
N ALA A 219 -8.12 3.25 4.14
CA ALA A 219 -6.72 2.89 3.99
C ALA A 219 -5.82 4.03 3.49
N GLY A 220 -6.40 5.15 3.02
CA GLY A 220 -5.69 6.31 2.46
C GLY A 220 -5.20 6.09 1.03
N ILE A 221 -5.78 5.14 0.31
CA ILE A 221 -5.52 4.88 -1.12
C ILE A 221 -6.25 5.92 -1.97
N ILE A 222 -7.52 6.19 -1.64
CA ILE A 222 -8.30 7.32 -2.18
C ILE A 222 -8.02 8.56 -1.31
N PRO A 223 -7.68 9.70 -1.92
CA PRO A 223 -7.37 10.92 -1.17
C PRO A 223 -8.63 11.60 -0.59
N GLU A 224 -8.47 12.35 0.51
CA GLU A 224 -9.55 13.06 1.21
C GLU A 224 -10.30 14.08 0.34
N LYS A 225 -9.66 14.60 -0.72
CA LYS A 225 -10.35 15.48 -1.69
C LYS A 225 -11.46 14.78 -2.48
N VAL A 226 -11.46 13.44 -2.52
CA VAL A 226 -12.48 12.61 -3.19
C VAL A 226 -13.50 12.10 -2.18
N VAL A 227 -13.04 11.62 -1.04
CA VAL A 227 -13.87 11.16 0.08
C VAL A 227 -13.45 11.93 1.33
N PRO A 228 -14.23 12.91 1.79
CA PRO A 228 -13.92 13.70 2.98
C PRO A 228 -13.77 12.85 4.25
N ALA A 229 -12.89 13.27 5.16
CA ALA A 229 -12.61 12.55 6.39
C ALA A 229 -13.89 12.33 7.25
N GLU A 230 -14.75 13.33 7.30
CA GLU A 230 -16.03 13.28 8.05
C GLU A 230 -16.96 12.18 7.53
N SER A 231 -17.00 11.95 6.20
CA SER A 231 -17.81 10.88 5.60
C SER A 231 -17.26 9.48 5.87
N MET A 232 -15.98 9.36 6.23
CA MET A 232 -15.33 8.09 6.54
C MET A 232 -15.60 7.62 7.98
N VAL A 233 -15.88 8.55 8.92
CA VAL A 233 -16.02 8.22 10.36
C VAL A 233 -17.21 7.30 10.62
N PRO A 234 -18.43 7.56 10.11
CA PRO A 234 -19.58 6.66 10.31
C PRO A 234 -19.30 5.23 9.83
N PHE A 235 -18.71 5.10 8.65
CA PHE A 235 -18.38 3.79 8.07
C PHE A 235 -17.31 3.06 8.88
N LEU A 236 -16.29 3.77 9.37
CA LEU A 236 -15.27 3.18 10.24
C LEU A 236 -15.88 2.71 11.56
N LEU A 237 -16.76 3.52 12.16
CA LEU A 237 -17.43 3.21 13.42
C LEU A 237 -18.29 1.94 13.26
N GLU A 238 -19.05 1.83 12.17
CA GLU A 238 -19.83 0.63 11.86
C GLU A 238 -18.93 -0.63 11.77
N ILE A 239 -17.81 -0.57 11.07
CA ILE A 239 -16.85 -1.70 10.98
C ILE A 239 -16.33 -2.08 12.37
N MET A 240 -15.94 -1.09 13.20
CA MET A 240 -15.39 -1.36 14.52
C MET A 240 -16.43 -1.98 15.45
N ASN A 241 -17.67 -1.48 15.46
CA ASN A 241 -18.75 -2.00 16.27
C ASN A 241 -19.15 -3.42 15.84
N ASN A 242 -19.28 -3.68 14.54
CA ASN A 242 -19.59 -5.01 14.00
C ASN A 242 -18.52 -6.05 14.32
N SER A 243 -17.27 -5.62 14.51
CA SER A 243 -16.16 -6.51 14.91
C SER A 243 -15.95 -6.59 16.42
N ASN A 244 -16.84 -5.99 17.23
CA ASN A 244 -16.70 -5.84 18.69
C ASN A 244 -15.34 -5.24 19.11
N ASN A 245 -14.79 -4.38 18.28
CA ASN A 245 -13.50 -3.76 18.54
C ASN A 245 -13.68 -2.40 19.21
N LEU A 246 -13.56 -2.36 20.53
CA LEU A 246 -13.69 -1.15 21.34
C LEU A 246 -12.35 -0.45 21.64
N GLN A 247 -11.24 -0.87 21.01
CA GLN A 247 -9.93 -0.24 21.25
C GLN A 247 -9.88 1.23 20.83
N TYR A 248 -10.73 1.64 19.87
CA TYR A 248 -10.86 3.03 19.48
C TYR A 248 -11.31 3.95 20.62
N ALA A 249 -12.17 3.44 21.51
CA ALA A 249 -12.67 4.19 22.65
C ALA A 249 -11.54 4.64 23.58
N SER A 250 -10.67 3.72 23.95
CA SER A 250 -9.49 4.01 24.76
C SER A 250 -8.51 4.94 24.02
N ALA A 251 -8.26 4.65 22.71
CA ALA A 251 -7.34 5.45 21.91
C ALA A 251 -7.79 6.90 21.70
N LEU A 252 -9.11 7.14 21.68
CA LEU A 252 -9.72 8.47 21.53
C LEU A 252 -10.15 9.10 22.86
N LYS A 253 -9.98 8.38 23.98
CA LYS A 253 -10.40 8.79 25.33
C LYS A 253 -11.91 9.13 25.39
N LEU A 254 -12.73 8.21 24.86
CA LEU A 254 -14.18 8.39 24.83
C LEU A 254 -14.83 7.92 26.13
N PRO A 255 -15.85 8.61 26.64
CA PRO A 255 -16.70 8.13 27.72
C PRO A 255 -17.61 6.99 27.23
N SER A 256 -18.07 6.14 28.17
CA SER A 256 -18.89 4.94 27.86
C SER A 256 -20.15 5.26 27.09
N GLU A 257 -20.79 6.37 27.45
CA GLU A 257 -22.05 6.85 26.88
C GLU A 257 -21.94 7.10 25.38
N ILE A 258 -20.77 7.59 24.92
CA ILE A 258 -20.52 7.84 23.49
C ILE A 258 -20.39 6.53 22.71
N ILE A 259 -19.81 5.50 23.32
CA ILE A 259 -19.61 4.18 22.70
C ILE A 259 -20.97 3.50 22.49
N GLU A 260 -21.86 3.60 23.49
CA GLU A 260 -23.19 2.97 23.48
C GLU A 260 -24.12 3.57 22.42
N THR A 261 -24.02 4.88 22.16
CA THR A 261 -24.87 5.54 21.15
C THR A 261 -24.58 5.10 19.72
N GLY A 262 -23.32 4.78 19.41
CA GLY A 262 -22.90 4.53 18.04
C GLY A 262 -23.03 5.74 17.11
N ASP A 263 -23.20 6.95 17.67
CA ASP A 263 -23.38 8.19 16.91
C ASP A 263 -22.03 8.78 16.48
N ALA A 264 -21.79 8.80 15.18
CA ALA A 264 -20.55 9.31 14.62
C ALA A 264 -20.39 10.84 14.74
N GLU A 265 -21.49 11.61 14.76
CA GLU A 265 -21.43 13.07 14.94
C GLU A 265 -21.05 13.40 16.37
N LEU A 266 -21.71 12.75 17.33
CA LEU A 266 -21.40 12.89 18.74
C LEU A 266 -19.97 12.46 19.07
N LEU A 267 -19.50 11.38 18.44
CA LEU A 267 -18.11 10.93 18.53
C LEU A 267 -17.13 12.00 18.03
N MET A 268 -17.39 12.58 16.85
CA MET A 268 -16.53 13.64 16.31
C MET A 268 -16.53 14.90 17.19
N ASP A 269 -17.67 15.30 17.71
CA ASP A 269 -17.78 16.46 18.62
C ASP A 269 -16.98 16.22 19.91
N THR A 270 -17.11 15.03 20.50
CA THR A 270 -16.34 14.64 21.69
C THR A 270 -14.82 14.61 21.42
N VAL A 271 -14.43 14.05 20.29
CA VAL A 271 -13.01 14.03 19.90
C VAL A 271 -12.49 15.45 19.65
N ALA A 272 -13.28 16.34 19.03
CA ALA A 272 -12.91 17.74 18.84
C ALA A 272 -12.61 18.43 20.17
N GLN A 273 -13.48 18.24 21.17
CA GLN A 273 -13.26 18.75 22.53
C GLN A 273 -11.98 18.18 23.15
N ASN A 274 -11.76 16.85 23.04
CA ASN A 274 -10.60 16.17 23.61
C ASN A 274 -9.26 16.65 23.02
N ILE A 275 -9.25 17.10 21.76
CA ILE A 275 -8.06 17.65 21.08
C ILE A 275 -7.98 19.18 21.15
N GLY A 276 -8.89 19.84 21.92
CA GLY A 276 -8.91 21.29 22.11
C GLY A 276 -9.26 22.07 20.84
N ARG A 277 -10.15 21.53 20.00
CA ARG A 277 -10.64 22.19 18.77
C ARG A 277 -12.07 22.67 18.95
N GLY A 278 -12.33 23.90 18.48
CA GLY A 278 -13.65 24.54 18.46
C GLY A 278 -13.91 25.30 17.16
N GLY A 279 -15.13 25.75 16.96
CA GLY A 279 -15.56 26.52 15.79
C GLY A 279 -15.97 25.64 14.60
N SER A 280 -16.17 26.26 13.42
CA SER A 280 -16.79 25.64 12.25
C SER A 280 -16.01 24.50 11.60
N GLY A 281 -14.72 24.34 11.90
CA GLY A 281 -13.87 23.26 11.38
C GLY A 281 -13.58 22.12 12.37
N ALA A 282 -14.13 22.19 13.58
CA ALA A 282 -13.77 21.27 14.67
C ALA A 282 -14.06 19.80 14.33
N ARG A 283 -15.19 19.50 13.70
CA ARG A 283 -15.54 18.12 13.25
C ARG A 283 -14.58 17.59 12.20
N LEU A 284 -14.16 18.42 11.24
CA LEU A 284 -13.19 18.03 10.22
C LEU A 284 -11.82 17.71 10.85
N ASP A 285 -11.35 18.53 11.80
CA ASP A 285 -10.11 18.27 12.52
C ASP A 285 -10.20 16.98 13.35
N ALA A 286 -11.34 16.75 14.02
CA ALA A 286 -11.62 15.51 14.75
C ALA A 286 -11.63 14.29 13.81
N ALA A 287 -12.32 14.37 12.69
CA ALA A 287 -12.36 13.30 11.70
C ALA A 287 -10.95 12.96 11.16
N ARG A 288 -10.15 13.96 10.84
CA ARG A 288 -8.74 13.77 10.45
C ARG A 288 -7.89 13.13 11.54
N HIS A 289 -8.11 13.53 12.79
CA HIS A 289 -7.44 12.92 13.94
C HIS A 289 -7.81 11.44 14.10
N ILE A 290 -9.09 11.10 13.99
CA ILE A 290 -9.60 9.73 14.03
C ILE A 290 -8.96 8.90 12.89
N MET A 291 -8.99 9.42 11.65
CA MET A 291 -8.39 8.74 10.51
C MET A 291 -6.87 8.54 10.66
N ALA A 292 -6.16 9.51 11.21
CA ALA A 292 -4.73 9.40 11.45
C ALA A 292 -4.41 8.28 12.44
N LYS A 293 -5.17 8.18 13.55
CA LYS A 293 -5.03 7.12 14.56
C LYS A 293 -5.36 5.74 13.99
N TYR A 294 -6.47 5.62 13.24
CA TYR A 294 -6.82 4.38 12.54
C TYR A 294 -5.70 3.92 11.60
N ARG A 295 -5.23 4.82 10.74
CA ARG A 295 -4.16 4.51 9.75
C ARG A 295 -2.83 4.15 10.41
N LYS A 296 -2.58 4.62 11.62
CA LYS A 296 -1.41 4.28 12.44
C LYS A 296 -1.53 2.91 13.11
N GLY A 297 -2.76 2.41 13.30
CA GLY A 297 -3.06 1.15 13.97
C GLY A 297 -3.39 1.30 15.46
N ASP A 298 -3.66 2.52 15.93
CA ASP A 298 -3.98 2.78 17.35
C ASP A 298 -5.32 2.15 17.78
N PHE A 299 -6.17 1.75 16.81
CA PHE A 299 -7.45 1.08 17.05
C PHE A 299 -7.37 -0.46 17.00
N GLY A 300 -6.16 -1.01 16.96
CA GLY A 300 -5.95 -2.45 16.91
C GLY A 300 -5.82 -3.00 15.48
N LYS A 301 -5.85 -4.34 15.39
CA LYS A 301 -5.66 -5.09 14.14
C LYS A 301 -6.95 -5.76 13.75
N PHE A 302 -7.60 -5.26 12.73
CA PHE A 302 -8.82 -5.84 12.17
C PHE A 302 -8.93 -5.55 10.68
N LEU A 303 -9.69 -6.38 9.97
CA LEU A 303 -9.99 -6.27 8.55
C LEU A 303 -11.46 -5.93 8.33
#